data_e9e6ccdc4097187b318504a705332812
#
_entry.id   e9e6ccdc4097187b318504a705332812
#
_cell.length_a   1.000
_cell.length_b   1.000
_cell.length_c   1.000
_cell.angle_alpha   90.00
_cell.angle_beta   90.00
_cell.angle_gamma   90.00
#
_symmetry.space_group_name_H-M   'P 1'
#
loop_
_entity.id
_entity.type
_entity.pdbx_description
1 polymer ?
#
loop_
_entity_poly.entity_id
_entity_poly.type
_entity_poly.pdbx_seq_one_letter_code
_entity_poly.pdbx_strand_id
1 'polypeptide(L)'
;MRPGFDGGLEHPLKLAEIGVAVDPNSAIALAKLGWVRMFLRRYEEAKSSFEKALSLAPDNAEAHAYYGVVLNFSGEPENGRQHLQTAIQLDPLLPPSYSGMIGATHYQMRQYEAAFSFVSRAVEQAPGHLFVQVLMAATLVKMNRLEDAANHMTAVLEAFPRVSIAHIQKVFPFRQMEDQGRFLDALRKAGLPES
;
A
#
# COMPACT_ATOMS: atom_id res chain seq x y z
N MET A 1 -6.36 22.22 3.88
CA MET A 1 -7.19 21.53 2.87
C MET A 1 -6.27 20.58 2.11
N ARG A 2 -6.24 19.28 2.46
CA ARG A 2 -5.44 18.30 1.72
C ARG A 2 -6.20 17.95 0.45
N PRO A 3 -5.59 17.96 -0.75
CA PRO A 3 -6.29 17.64 -1.97
C PRO A 3 -6.78 16.19 -1.88
N GLY A 4 -8.09 16.00 -1.99
CA GLY A 4 -8.66 14.69 -2.20
C GLY A 4 -8.13 14.12 -3.52
N PHE A 5 -7.98 12.82 -3.61
CA PHE A 5 -7.52 12.08 -4.80
C PHE A 5 -8.43 12.24 -6.04
N ASP A 6 -9.37 13.18 -6.02
CA ASP A 6 -10.37 13.42 -7.08
C ASP A 6 -9.89 14.27 -8.27
N GLY A 7 -8.69 14.77 -8.20
CA GLY A 7 -8.11 15.63 -9.25
C GLY A 7 -6.84 15.09 -9.85
N GLY A 8 -6.89 13.85 -10.34
CA GLY A 8 -5.95 13.43 -11.35
C GLY A 8 -4.57 13.06 -10.86
N LEU A 9 -4.27 11.79 -10.97
CA LEU A 9 -2.91 11.27 -11.03
C LEU A 9 -2.16 11.76 -12.28
N GLU A 10 -2.80 12.56 -13.14
CA GLU A 10 -2.22 13.17 -14.35
C GLU A 10 -1.06 14.12 -14.02
N HIS A 11 -1.25 14.98 -13.02
CA HIS A 11 -0.19 15.90 -12.62
C HIS A 11 1.01 15.18 -11.97
N PRO A 12 0.83 14.28 -10.98
CA PRO A 12 1.91 13.43 -10.49
C PRO A 12 2.60 12.61 -11.58
N LEU A 13 1.85 12.05 -12.53
CA LEU A 13 2.41 11.31 -13.65
C LEU A 13 3.32 12.20 -14.50
N LYS A 14 2.83 13.35 -14.92
CA LYS A 14 3.60 14.30 -15.73
C LYS A 14 4.89 14.75 -15.02
N LEU A 15 4.82 15.02 -13.72
CA LEU A 15 6.03 15.37 -12.94
C LEU A 15 7.04 14.22 -12.88
N ALA A 16 6.58 12.98 -12.70
CA ALA A 16 7.45 11.83 -12.69
C ALA A 16 8.08 11.57 -14.08
N GLU A 17 7.30 11.73 -15.15
CA GLU A 17 7.78 11.63 -16.53
C GLU A 17 8.83 12.71 -16.86
N ILE A 18 8.61 13.96 -16.43
CA ILE A 18 9.61 15.05 -16.55
C ILE A 18 10.90 14.67 -15.81
N GLY A 19 10.79 14.13 -14.58
CA GLY A 19 11.97 13.69 -13.83
C GLY A 19 12.80 12.65 -14.58
N VAL A 20 12.14 11.66 -15.19
CA VAL A 20 12.82 10.65 -16.01
C VAL A 20 13.34 11.24 -17.33
N ALA A 21 12.65 12.22 -17.93
CA ALA A 21 13.12 12.89 -19.16
C ALA A 21 14.37 13.74 -18.92
N VAL A 22 14.48 14.36 -17.73
CA VAL A 22 15.68 15.15 -17.33
C VAL A 22 16.87 14.23 -17.06
N ASP A 23 16.64 13.12 -16.36
CA ASP A 23 17.68 12.11 -16.10
C ASP A 23 17.10 10.70 -16.27
N PRO A 24 17.26 10.08 -17.47
CA PRO A 24 16.75 8.74 -17.74
C PRO A 24 17.41 7.61 -16.92
N ASN A 25 18.52 7.91 -16.23
CA ASN A 25 19.24 6.98 -15.36
C ASN A 25 19.07 7.29 -13.88
N SER A 26 18.19 8.21 -13.53
CA SER A 26 17.82 8.46 -12.13
C SER A 26 16.96 7.33 -11.58
N ALA A 27 17.54 6.47 -10.72
CA ALA A 27 16.80 5.41 -10.04
C ALA A 27 15.62 5.97 -9.23
N ILE A 28 15.80 7.14 -8.60
CA ILE A 28 14.75 7.81 -7.82
C ILE A 28 13.59 8.25 -8.71
N ALA A 29 13.87 8.86 -9.88
CA ALA A 29 12.82 9.31 -10.79
C ALA A 29 12.05 8.12 -11.36
N LEU A 30 12.73 7.03 -11.71
CA LEU A 30 12.14 5.78 -12.18
C LEU A 30 11.24 5.14 -11.11
N ALA A 31 11.69 5.07 -9.86
CA ALA A 31 10.89 4.54 -8.75
C ALA A 31 9.63 5.38 -8.51
N LYS A 32 9.73 6.71 -8.54
CA LYS A 32 8.56 7.61 -8.45
C LYS A 32 7.58 7.41 -9.60
N LEU A 33 8.09 7.23 -10.82
CA LEU A 33 7.25 6.95 -11.98
C LEU A 33 6.51 5.60 -11.82
N GLY A 34 7.22 4.56 -11.38
CA GLY A 34 6.63 3.25 -11.09
C GLY A 34 5.53 3.33 -10.03
N TRP A 35 5.76 4.11 -8.97
CA TRP A 35 4.77 4.34 -7.91
C TRP A 35 3.48 4.97 -8.43
N VAL A 36 3.58 6.03 -9.22
CA VAL A 36 2.40 6.68 -9.81
C VAL A 36 1.67 5.76 -10.79
N ARG A 37 2.41 4.99 -11.60
CA ARG A 37 1.86 4.02 -12.54
C ARG A 37 1.05 2.93 -11.86
N MET A 38 1.43 2.48 -10.66
CA MET A 38 0.65 1.54 -9.86
C MET A 38 -0.75 2.09 -9.55
N PHE A 39 -0.86 3.33 -9.08
CA PHE A 39 -2.16 3.95 -8.80
C PHE A 39 -3.01 4.17 -10.06
N LEU A 40 -2.37 4.31 -11.23
CA LEU A 40 -3.03 4.31 -12.54
C LEU A 40 -3.38 2.91 -13.03
N ARG A 41 -3.13 1.86 -12.22
CA ARG A 41 -3.34 0.45 -12.56
C ARG A 41 -2.54 -0.02 -13.79
N ARG A 42 -1.43 0.67 -14.11
CA ARG A 42 -0.47 0.32 -15.16
C ARG A 42 0.62 -0.58 -14.57
N TYR A 43 0.25 -1.78 -14.13
CA TYR A 43 1.11 -2.64 -13.30
C TYR A 43 2.38 -3.08 -14.01
N GLU A 44 2.33 -3.48 -15.28
CA GLU A 44 3.51 -3.92 -16.01
C GLU A 44 4.49 -2.76 -16.22
N GLU A 45 3.98 -1.57 -16.54
CA GLU A 45 4.81 -0.36 -16.66
C GLU A 45 5.41 0.05 -15.31
N ALA A 46 4.66 -0.14 -14.21
CA ALA A 46 5.14 0.12 -12.87
C ALA A 46 6.29 -0.83 -12.52
N LYS A 47 6.13 -2.13 -12.74
CA LYS A 47 7.17 -3.14 -12.52
C LYS A 47 8.43 -2.82 -13.33
N SER A 48 8.30 -2.59 -14.64
CA SER A 48 9.43 -2.23 -15.51
C SER A 48 10.19 -0.97 -15.03
N SER A 49 9.46 0.03 -14.47
CA SER A 49 10.09 1.22 -13.90
C SER A 49 10.95 0.88 -12.67
N PHE A 50 10.46 0.01 -11.78
CA PHE A 50 11.22 -0.42 -10.61
C PHE A 50 12.37 -1.36 -10.94
N GLU A 51 12.18 -2.27 -11.90
CA GLU A 51 13.26 -3.14 -12.40
C GLU A 51 14.42 -2.33 -12.96
N LYS A 52 14.11 -1.30 -13.77
CA LYS A 52 15.13 -0.37 -14.25
C LYS A 52 15.75 0.44 -13.12
N ALA A 53 14.96 0.93 -12.16
CA ALA A 53 15.48 1.67 -11.00
C ALA A 53 16.48 0.81 -10.20
N LEU A 54 16.13 -0.45 -9.92
CA LEU A 54 16.97 -1.38 -9.17
C LEU A 54 18.17 -1.90 -9.97
N SER A 55 18.11 -1.93 -11.31
CA SER A 55 19.28 -2.22 -12.13
C SER A 55 20.34 -1.12 -12.04
N LEU A 56 19.94 0.13 -11.79
CA LEU A 56 20.81 1.30 -11.63
C LEU A 56 21.28 1.48 -10.18
N ALA A 57 20.45 1.11 -9.21
CA ALA A 57 20.74 1.24 -7.78
C ALA A 57 20.22 -0.01 -7.02
N PRO A 58 20.94 -1.14 -7.08
CA PRO A 58 20.50 -2.41 -6.49
C PRO A 58 20.47 -2.41 -4.95
N ASP A 59 21.09 -1.45 -4.33
CA ASP A 59 21.15 -1.23 -2.87
C ASP A 59 20.15 -0.15 -2.37
N ASN A 60 19.26 0.32 -3.22
CA ASN A 60 18.26 1.31 -2.84
C ASN A 60 17.11 0.65 -2.05
N ALA A 61 17.19 0.71 -0.72
CA ALA A 61 16.20 0.13 0.20
C ALA A 61 14.78 0.65 -0.06
N GLU A 62 14.63 1.95 -0.35
CA GLU A 62 13.33 2.57 -0.62
C GLU A 62 12.71 2.03 -1.91
N ALA A 63 13.51 1.89 -2.99
CA ALA A 63 13.03 1.32 -4.25
C ALA A 63 12.60 -0.15 -4.07
N HIS A 64 13.34 -0.95 -3.30
CA HIS A 64 12.94 -2.30 -2.95
C HIS A 64 11.61 -2.32 -2.18
N ALA A 65 11.44 -1.47 -1.18
CA ALA A 65 10.21 -1.41 -0.39
C ALA A 65 8.99 -1.04 -1.24
N TYR A 66 9.07 -0.01 -2.06
CA TYR A 66 7.97 0.38 -2.95
C TYR A 66 7.70 -0.64 -4.04
N TYR A 67 8.73 -1.28 -4.59
CA TYR A 67 8.54 -2.37 -5.55
C TYR A 67 7.81 -3.55 -4.92
N GLY A 68 8.14 -3.89 -3.67
CA GLY A 68 7.42 -4.90 -2.91
C GLY A 68 5.92 -4.60 -2.81
N VAL A 69 5.54 -3.33 -2.61
CA VAL A 69 4.13 -2.89 -2.60
C VAL A 69 3.47 -3.03 -3.97
N VAL A 70 4.17 -2.64 -5.04
CA VAL A 70 3.67 -2.78 -6.42
C VAL A 70 3.38 -4.24 -6.74
N LEU A 71 4.30 -5.14 -6.40
CA LEU A 71 4.13 -6.58 -6.59
C LEU A 71 2.95 -7.12 -5.78
N ASN A 72 2.80 -6.68 -4.53
CA ASN A 72 1.67 -7.06 -3.69
C ASN A 72 0.31 -6.69 -4.32
N PHE A 73 0.15 -5.45 -4.78
CA PHE A 73 -1.07 -5.01 -5.46
C PHE A 73 -1.25 -5.61 -6.86
N SER A 74 -0.15 -6.07 -7.48
CA SER A 74 -0.18 -6.79 -8.77
C SER A 74 -0.60 -8.25 -8.64
N GLY A 75 -0.75 -8.78 -7.42
CA GLY A 75 -1.10 -10.18 -7.15
C GLY A 75 0.12 -11.10 -7.07
N GLU A 76 1.29 -10.57 -6.76
CA GLU A 76 2.56 -11.28 -6.61
C GLU A 76 3.13 -11.09 -5.19
N PRO A 77 2.38 -11.43 -4.11
CA PRO A 77 2.78 -11.08 -2.75
C PRO A 77 4.06 -11.80 -2.27
N GLU A 78 4.39 -13.00 -2.77
CA GLU A 78 5.61 -13.71 -2.46
C GLU A 78 6.85 -12.95 -2.98
N ASN A 79 6.81 -12.48 -4.22
CA ASN A 79 7.86 -11.66 -4.81
C ASN A 79 7.95 -10.31 -4.05
N GLY A 80 6.79 -9.72 -3.74
CA GLY A 80 6.71 -8.49 -2.92
C GLY A 80 7.39 -8.64 -1.57
N ARG A 81 7.17 -9.77 -0.90
CA ARG A 81 7.81 -10.10 0.39
C ARG A 81 9.34 -10.16 0.28
N GLN A 82 9.87 -10.76 -0.80
CA GLN A 82 11.31 -10.84 -1.02
C GLN A 82 11.94 -9.45 -1.11
N HIS A 83 11.33 -8.54 -1.88
CA HIS A 83 11.78 -7.16 -2.01
C HIS A 83 11.69 -6.40 -0.68
N LEU A 84 10.63 -6.56 0.10
CA LEU A 84 10.51 -5.96 1.42
C LEU A 84 11.57 -6.48 2.40
N GLN A 85 11.90 -7.77 2.35
CA GLN A 85 12.99 -8.34 3.14
C GLN A 85 14.34 -7.75 2.76
N THR A 86 14.61 -7.60 1.46
CA THR A 86 15.83 -6.93 0.98
C THR A 86 15.90 -5.49 1.48
N ALA A 87 14.80 -4.76 1.43
CA ALA A 87 14.73 -3.38 1.94
C ALA A 87 15.12 -3.30 3.43
N ILE A 88 14.61 -4.21 4.27
CA ILE A 88 14.93 -4.28 5.70
C ILE A 88 16.42 -4.62 5.93
N GLN A 89 16.98 -5.50 5.10
CA GLN A 89 18.41 -5.86 5.20
C GLN A 89 19.32 -4.71 4.82
N LEU A 90 18.93 -3.92 3.81
CA LEU A 90 19.68 -2.75 3.33
C LEU A 90 19.59 -1.57 4.30
N ASP A 91 18.42 -1.36 4.90
CA ASP A 91 18.19 -0.31 5.90
C ASP A 91 17.33 -0.84 7.06
N PRO A 92 17.95 -1.32 8.14
CA PRO A 92 17.23 -1.79 9.34
C PRO A 92 16.48 -0.68 10.10
N LEU A 93 16.79 0.59 9.83
CA LEU A 93 16.15 1.76 10.43
C LEU A 93 15.01 2.32 9.56
N LEU A 94 14.49 1.50 8.66
CA LEU A 94 13.41 1.86 7.75
C LEU A 94 12.27 2.62 8.45
N PRO A 95 11.72 3.65 7.75
CA PRO A 95 10.60 4.42 8.29
C PRO A 95 9.42 3.55 8.72
N PRO A 96 8.65 3.99 9.71
CA PRO A 96 7.45 3.29 10.21
C PRO A 96 6.45 2.84 9.14
N SER A 97 6.38 3.57 8.02
CA SER A 97 5.54 3.25 6.87
C SER A 97 5.79 1.84 6.28
N TYR A 98 6.99 1.31 6.43
CA TYR A 98 7.31 -0.04 5.92
C TYR A 98 6.65 -1.15 6.74
N SER A 99 6.40 -0.93 8.05
CA SER A 99 5.63 -1.89 8.85
C SER A 99 4.22 -2.10 8.26
N GLY A 100 3.56 -1.02 7.80
CA GLY A 100 2.27 -1.13 7.11
C GLY A 100 2.35 -1.90 5.79
N MET A 101 3.41 -1.69 5.01
CA MET A 101 3.64 -2.39 3.74
C MET A 101 3.88 -3.89 3.94
N ILE A 102 4.70 -4.26 4.93
CA ILE A 102 4.96 -5.65 5.30
C ILE A 102 3.67 -6.31 5.79
N GLY A 103 2.92 -5.62 6.65
CA GLY A 103 1.63 -6.09 7.15
C GLY A 103 0.63 -6.33 6.03
N ALA A 104 0.57 -5.44 5.03
CA ALA A 104 -0.29 -5.62 3.86
C ALA A 104 0.09 -6.86 3.04
N THR A 105 1.39 -7.12 2.88
CA THR A 105 1.87 -8.31 2.16
C THR A 105 1.50 -9.58 2.91
N HIS A 106 1.69 -9.64 4.23
CA HIS A 106 1.24 -10.78 5.04
C HIS A 106 -0.28 -10.95 5.00
N TYR A 107 -1.06 -9.85 4.98
CA TYR A 107 -2.51 -9.90 4.80
C TYR A 107 -2.90 -10.58 3.47
N GLN A 108 -2.25 -10.20 2.37
CA GLN A 108 -2.50 -10.80 1.07
C GLN A 108 -2.13 -12.29 1.04
N MET A 109 -1.04 -12.68 1.70
CA MET A 109 -0.62 -14.06 1.88
C MET A 109 -1.49 -14.84 2.88
N ARG A 110 -2.56 -14.23 3.43
CA ARG A 110 -3.47 -14.81 4.45
C ARG A 110 -2.79 -15.19 5.76
N GLN A 111 -1.66 -14.58 6.06
CA GLN A 111 -0.88 -14.75 7.29
C GLN A 111 -1.30 -13.66 8.30
N TYR A 112 -2.53 -13.77 8.81
CA TYR A 112 -3.20 -12.65 9.50
C TYR A 112 -2.58 -12.32 10.86
N GLU A 113 -2.02 -13.29 11.58
CA GLU A 113 -1.30 -13.06 12.84
C GLU A 113 -0.01 -12.26 12.61
N ALA A 114 0.75 -12.60 11.57
CA ALA A 114 1.92 -11.84 11.17
C ALA A 114 1.52 -10.44 10.68
N ALA A 115 0.47 -10.34 9.86
CA ALA A 115 -0.07 -9.05 9.42
C ALA A 115 -0.44 -8.17 10.62
N PHE A 116 -1.15 -8.71 11.62
CA PHE A 116 -1.54 -7.98 12.82
C PHE A 116 -0.34 -7.40 13.56
N SER A 117 0.72 -8.19 13.77
CA SER A 117 1.93 -7.74 14.44
C SER A 117 2.55 -6.50 13.77
N PHE A 118 2.69 -6.53 12.45
CA PHE A 118 3.27 -5.41 11.70
C PHE A 118 2.32 -4.21 11.59
N VAL A 119 1.02 -4.45 11.39
CA VAL A 119 0.02 -3.39 11.26
C VAL A 119 -0.19 -2.66 12.58
N SER A 120 -0.14 -3.36 13.73
CA SER A 120 -0.22 -2.73 15.06
C SER A 120 0.88 -1.70 15.25
N ARG A 121 2.12 -2.05 14.92
CA ARG A 121 3.25 -1.10 14.97
C ARG A 121 3.03 0.09 14.05
N ALA A 122 2.51 -0.16 12.84
CA ALA A 122 2.25 0.91 11.88
C ALA A 122 1.13 1.86 12.34
N VAL A 123 0.08 1.35 12.99
CA VAL A 123 -0.99 2.15 13.60
C VAL A 123 -0.44 3.05 14.71
N GLU A 124 0.39 2.52 15.61
CA GLU A 124 1.02 3.28 16.68
C GLU A 124 1.91 4.42 16.14
N GLN A 125 2.67 4.15 15.08
CA GLN A 125 3.62 5.08 14.49
C GLN A 125 2.99 6.11 13.55
N ALA A 126 1.87 5.76 12.91
CA ALA A 126 1.18 6.59 11.92
C ALA A 126 -0.35 6.56 12.09
N PRO A 127 -0.90 7.01 13.23
CA PRO A 127 -2.33 6.92 13.52
C PRO A 127 -3.20 7.71 12.52
N GLY A 128 -2.65 8.71 11.85
CA GLY A 128 -3.33 9.50 10.81
C GLY A 128 -3.26 8.91 9.40
N HIS A 129 -2.75 7.70 9.21
CA HIS A 129 -2.59 7.10 7.89
C HIS A 129 -3.74 6.14 7.56
N LEU A 130 -4.72 6.58 6.78
CA LEU A 130 -5.94 5.83 6.46
C LEU A 130 -5.69 4.38 6.03
N PHE A 131 -4.70 4.14 5.15
CA PHE A 131 -4.39 2.77 4.68
C PHE A 131 -4.12 1.81 5.83
N VAL A 132 -3.29 2.22 6.78
CA VAL A 132 -2.91 1.39 7.93
C VAL A 132 -4.11 1.12 8.83
N GLN A 133 -4.98 2.11 9.01
CA GLN A 133 -6.18 1.99 9.83
C GLN A 133 -7.18 0.99 9.24
N VAL A 134 -7.49 1.09 7.95
CA VAL A 134 -8.42 0.16 7.30
C VAL A 134 -7.81 -1.25 7.18
N LEU A 135 -6.48 -1.35 7.02
CA LEU A 135 -5.79 -2.63 7.02
C LEU A 135 -5.86 -3.32 8.39
N MET A 136 -5.77 -2.56 9.50
CA MET A 136 -5.97 -3.09 10.85
C MET A 136 -7.37 -3.66 11.01
N ALA A 137 -8.40 -2.89 10.67
CA ALA A 137 -9.80 -3.34 10.76
C ALA A 137 -10.03 -4.63 9.95
N ALA A 138 -9.53 -4.67 8.70
CA ALA A 138 -9.63 -5.86 7.86
C ALA A 138 -8.89 -7.06 8.46
N THR A 139 -7.72 -6.84 9.04
CA THR A 139 -6.90 -7.89 9.68
C THR A 139 -7.63 -8.47 10.89
N LEU A 140 -8.19 -7.63 11.76
CA LEU A 140 -8.97 -8.06 12.92
C LEU A 140 -10.17 -8.93 12.52
N VAL A 141 -10.89 -8.55 11.46
CA VAL A 141 -11.99 -9.36 10.91
C VAL A 141 -11.50 -10.73 10.46
N LYS A 142 -10.35 -10.79 9.77
CA LYS A 142 -9.78 -12.06 9.29
C LYS A 142 -9.28 -12.96 10.42
N MET A 143 -8.94 -12.38 11.58
CA MET A 143 -8.62 -13.09 12.82
C MET A 143 -9.86 -13.45 13.66
N ASN A 144 -11.08 -13.23 13.13
CA ASN A 144 -12.35 -13.41 13.83
C ASN A 144 -12.52 -12.56 15.09
N ARG A 145 -11.80 -11.44 15.20
CA ARG A 145 -11.87 -10.45 16.30
C ARG A 145 -12.87 -9.34 15.92
N LEU A 146 -14.15 -9.73 15.75
CA LEU A 146 -15.18 -8.86 15.15
C LEU A 146 -15.50 -7.63 16.01
N GLU A 147 -15.54 -7.77 17.34
CA GLU A 147 -15.79 -6.65 18.27
C GLU A 147 -14.64 -5.63 18.21
N ASP A 148 -13.39 -6.10 18.24
CA ASP A 148 -12.22 -5.24 18.11
C ASP A 148 -12.20 -4.52 16.75
N ALA A 149 -12.59 -5.21 15.68
CA ALA A 149 -12.66 -4.63 14.34
C ALA A 149 -13.72 -3.52 14.27
N ALA A 150 -14.91 -3.73 14.85
CA ALA A 150 -15.98 -2.74 14.89
C ALA A 150 -15.60 -1.51 15.72
N ASN A 151 -15.01 -1.72 16.90
CA ASN A 151 -14.52 -0.64 17.76
C ASN A 151 -13.44 0.18 17.06
N HIS A 152 -12.50 -0.50 16.39
CA HIS A 152 -11.46 0.17 15.62
C HIS A 152 -12.04 0.95 14.44
N MET A 153 -12.99 0.39 13.71
CA MET A 153 -13.65 1.06 12.59
C MET A 153 -14.44 2.30 13.03
N THR A 154 -15.06 2.27 14.20
CA THR A 154 -15.73 3.46 14.79
C THR A 154 -14.73 4.61 14.92
N ALA A 155 -13.56 4.37 15.51
CA ALA A 155 -12.51 5.37 15.62
C ALA A 155 -11.99 5.84 14.25
N VAL A 156 -11.92 4.94 13.26
CA VAL A 156 -11.55 5.28 11.88
C VAL A 156 -12.58 6.25 11.28
N LEU A 157 -13.88 6.00 11.46
CA LEU A 157 -14.95 6.84 10.92
C LEU A 157 -15.00 8.23 11.58
N GLU A 158 -14.65 8.31 12.86
CA GLU A 158 -14.49 9.60 13.54
C GLU A 158 -13.34 10.42 12.96
N ALA A 159 -12.20 9.78 12.68
CA ALA A 159 -11.01 10.44 12.12
C ALA A 159 -11.14 10.73 10.62
N PHE A 160 -11.86 9.88 9.88
CA PHE A 160 -12.04 9.94 8.43
C PHE A 160 -13.53 9.85 8.04
N PRO A 161 -14.35 10.88 8.30
CA PRO A 161 -15.82 10.79 8.14
C PRO A 161 -16.34 10.54 6.71
N ARG A 162 -15.48 10.68 5.69
CA ARG A 162 -15.84 10.46 4.29
C ARG A 162 -15.33 9.14 3.73
N VAL A 163 -14.71 8.31 4.57
CA VAL A 163 -14.23 7.02 4.10
C VAL A 163 -15.41 6.06 3.95
N SER A 164 -15.41 5.31 2.84
CA SER A 164 -16.46 4.36 2.49
C SER A 164 -15.89 3.22 1.66
N ILE A 165 -16.64 2.17 1.47
CA ILE A 165 -16.29 1.06 0.57
C ILE A 165 -16.02 1.59 -0.84
N ALA A 166 -16.89 2.46 -1.37
CA ALA A 166 -16.71 3.08 -2.68
C ALA A 166 -15.41 3.90 -2.77
N HIS A 167 -15.06 4.63 -1.70
CA HIS A 167 -13.79 5.35 -1.63
C HIS A 167 -12.59 4.41 -1.66
N ILE A 168 -12.58 3.37 -0.82
CA ILE A 168 -11.51 2.38 -0.75
C ILE A 168 -11.33 1.66 -2.08
N GLN A 169 -12.45 1.22 -2.71
CA GLN A 169 -12.43 0.55 -4.00
C GLN A 169 -11.79 1.41 -5.11
N LYS A 170 -12.02 2.72 -5.06
CA LYS A 170 -11.47 3.67 -6.04
C LYS A 170 -9.96 3.89 -5.83
N VAL A 171 -9.52 4.08 -4.58
CA VAL A 171 -8.15 4.53 -4.28
C VAL A 171 -7.14 3.40 -4.13
N PHE A 172 -7.58 2.19 -3.75
CA PHE A 172 -6.65 1.07 -3.56
C PHE A 172 -6.43 0.32 -4.89
N PRO A 173 -5.19 0.25 -5.37
CA PRO A 173 -4.89 -0.24 -6.71
C PRO A 173 -4.74 -1.78 -6.73
N PHE A 174 -5.77 -2.53 -6.33
CA PHE A 174 -5.75 -3.98 -6.50
C PHE A 174 -5.91 -4.37 -7.97
N ARG A 175 -5.04 -5.25 -8.47
CA ARG A 175 -5.15 -5.86 -9.80
C ARG A 175 -6.16 -7.01 -9.80
N GLN A 176 -6.08 -7.87 -8.78
CA GLN A 176 -6.92 -9.04 -8.67
C GLN A 176 -8.25 -8.68 -8.00
N MET A 177 -9.36 -8.94 -8.69
CA MET A 177 -10.71 -8.66 -8.17
C MET A 177 -11.03 -9.51 -6.92
N GLU A 178 -10.47 -10.71 -6.82
CA GLU A 178 -10.64 -11.57 -5.64
C GLU A 178 -10.01 -10.95 -4.41
N ASP A 179 -8.77 -10.41 -4.53
CA ASP A 179 -8.07 -9.77 -3.43
C ASP A 179 -8.78 -8.49 -2.99
N GLN A 180 -9.23 -7.69 -3.95
CA GLN A 180 -10.04 -6.50 -3.68
C GLN A 180 -11.34 -6.88 -2.96
N GLY A 181 -12.07 -7.86 -3.48
CA GLY A 181 -13.33 -8.33 -2.89
C GLY A 181 -13.11 -8.83 -1.46
N ARG A 182 -12.09 -9.66 -1.23
CA ARG A 182 -11.72 -10.16 0.10
C ARG A 182 -11.43 -9.05 1.11
N PHE A 183 -10.74 -7.99 0.67
CA PHE A 183 -10.43 -6.84 1.50
C PHE A 183 -11.68 -6.00 1.81
N LEU A 184 -12.47 -5.66 0.79
CA LEU A 184 -13.70 -4.87 0.94
C LEU A 184 -14.75 -5.61 1.79
N ASP A 185 -14.88 -6.93 1.65
CA ASP A 185 -15.80 -7.73 2.48
C ASP A 185 -15.38 -7.74 3.96
N ALA A 186 -14.07 -7.73 4.23
CA ALA A 186 -13.60 -7.58 5.60
C ALA A 186 -13.94 -6.20 6.17
N LEU A 187 -13.79 -5.13 5.38
CA LEU A 187 -14.13 -3.77 5.82
C LEU A 187 -15.65 -3.60 6.04
N ARG A 188 -16.50 -4.20 5.21
CA ARG A 188 -17.97 -4.26 5.45
C ARG A 188 -18.30 -4.91 6.78
N LYS A 189 -17.66 -6.05 7.06
CA LYS A 189 -17.84 -6.76 8.35
C LYS A 189 -17.34 -5.97 9.54
N ALA A 190 -16.36 -5.09 9.35
CA ALA A 190 -15.89 -4.17 10.38
C ALA A 190 -16.85 -2.96 10.57
N GLY A 191 -17.82 -2.74 9.68
CA GLY A 191 -18.78 -1.65 9.79
C GLY A 191 -18.49 -0.45 8.88
N LEU A 192 -17.59 -0.55 7.89
CA LEU A 192 -17.37 0.53 6.93
C LEU A 192 -18.60 0.70 6.01
N PRO A 193 -19.20 1.91 5.90
CA PRO A 193 -20.37 2.15 5.05
C PRO A 193 -20.07 2.03 3.55
N GLU A 194 -21.10 1.76 2.74
CA GLU A 194 -20.97 1.61 1.28
C GLU A 194 -20.62 2.93 0.58
N SER A 195 -21.21 4.06 1.03
CA SER A 195 -21.07 5.40 0.44
C SER A 195 -21.00 6.49 1.51
#